data_6ab440c3031169c158b97993129ab95a
#
_entry.id   6ab440c3031169c158b97993129ab95a
#
_cell.length_a   1.000
_cell.length_b   1.000
_cell.length_c   1.000
_cell.angle_alpha   90.00
_cell.angle_beta   90.00
_cell.angle_gamma   90.00
#
_symmetry.space_group_name_H-M   'P 1'
#
loop_
_entity.id
_entity.type
_entity.pdbx_description
1 polymer ?
#
loop_
_entity_poly.entity_id
_entity_poly.type
_entity_poly.pdbx_seq_one_letter_code
_entity_poly.pdbx_strand_id
1 'polypeptide(L)'
;MLLLQVVQTNGGQFPYELRVADYDGYNQFVVHRSPQPLMSPAWSPDGSKLAYVTFESGRSALVIQTLSNGAVRQVASFPRHNGAPAFSPDGSKLAFALSKTGSLNLYVMDIGSGQIRQVTDGRSNNTEPTWFPDSQNLAFTSDQAGRPQVYKVNVNGGAPQRITWEGSQNQDADVSSDGKFMVMVSSANGQQHIAKQD
;
A
#
# COMPACT_ATOMS: atom_id res chain seq x y z
N MET A 1 15.18 -11.40 5.35
CA MET A 1 14.12 -10.56 4.71
C MET A 1 13.71 -11.25 3.42
N LEU A 2 12.41 -11.41 3.15
CA LEU A 2 11.92 -12.02 1.92
C LEU A 2 11.55 -10.93 0.92
N LEU A 3 11.83 -11.17 -0.35
CA LEU A 3 11.36 -10.33 -1.46
C LEU A 3 9.95 -10.76 -1.88
N LEU A 4 9.13 -9.79 -2.23
CA LEU A 4 7.79 -10.01 -2.76
C LEU A 4 7.71 -9.36 -4.14
N GLN A 5 7.32 -10.14 -5.14
CA GLN A 5 7.35 -9.72 -6.52
C GLN A 5 6.10 -10.16 -7.27
N VAL A 6 5.54 -9.25 -8.07
CA VAL A 6 4.57 -9.60 -9.11
C VAL A 6 5.32 -9.78 -10.43
N VAL A 7 5.15 -10.92 -11.06
CA VAL A 7 5.81 -11.26 -12.33
C VAL A 7 4.73 -11.50 -13.39
N GLN A 8 4.93 -10.88 -14.55
CA GLN A 8 4.18 -11.22 -15.75
C GLN A 8 4.99 -12.25 -16.56
N THR A 9 4.41 -13.42 -16.80
CA THR A 9 5.05 -14.49 -17.58
C THR A 9 4.64 -14.41 -19.05
N ASN A 10 5.51 -14.82 -19.94
CA ASN A 10 5.25 -14.82 -21.39
C ASN A 10 4.40 -16.05 -21.78
N GLY A 11 3.08 -15.94 -21.62
CA GLY A 11 2.12 -16.94 -22.09
C GLY A 11 1.63 -17.91 -21.00
N GLY A 12 0.57 -18.67 -21.35
CA GLY A 12 -0.09 -19.63 -20.47
C GLY A 12 -1.42 -19.12 -19.92
N GLN A 13 -2.15 -20.04 -19.26
CA GLN A 13 -3.46 -19.75 -18.66
C GLN A 13 -3.40 -18.74 -17.52
N PHE A 14 -2.25 -18.61 -16.85
CA PHE A 14 -2.02 -17.73 -15.70
C PHE A 14 -0.77 -16.88 -15.93
N PRO A 15 -0.90 -15.76 -16.69
CA PRO A 15 0.26 -14.91 -17.03
C PRO A 15 0.77 -14.07 -15.87
N TYR A 16 0.06 -14.01 -14.74
CA TYR A 16 0.49 -13.22 -13.58
C TYR A 16 0.76 -14.13 -12.39
N GLU A 17 1.90 -13.93 -11.76
CA GLU A 17 2.31 -14.68 -10.58
C GLU A 17 2.74 -13.74 -9.47
N LEU A 18 2.28 -14.02 -8.26
CA LEU A 18 2.82 -13.45 -7.03
C LEU A 18 3.87 -14.41 -6.51
N ARG A 19 5.12 -13.97 -6.47
CA ARG A 19 6.26 -14.76 -6.05
C ARG A 19 6.89 -14.22 -4.78
N VAL A 20 7.41 -15.11 -3.98
CA VAL A 20 8.26 -14.83 -2.82
C VAL A 20 9.64 -15.41 -3.11
N ALA A 21 10.68 -14.69 -2.71
CA ALA A 21 12.07 -15.11 -2.83
C ALA A 21 12.86 -14.70 -1.58
N ASP A 22 14.03 -15.28 -1.40
CA ASP A 22 15.00 -14.75 -0.45
C ASP A 22 15.46 -13.33 -0.89
N TYR A 23 16.07 -12.59 0.04
CA TYR A 23 16.53 -11.21 -0.22
C TYR A 23 17.57 -11.10 -1.35
N ASP A 24 18.24 -12.18 -1.69
CA ASP A 24 19.20 -12.29 -2.80
C ASP A 24 18.58 -12.76 -4.12
N GLY A 25 17.24 -12.98 -4.12
CA GLY A 25 16.47 -13.42 -5.27
C GLY A 25 16.45 -14.93 -5.52
N TYR A 26 17.14 -15.72 -4.67
CA TYR A 26 17.09 -17.19 -4.73
C TYR A 26 15.83 -17.75 -4.05
N ASN A 27 15.66 -19.08 -4.11
CA ASN A 27 14.55 -19.83 -3.49
C ASN A 27 13.17 -19.28 -3.81
N GLN A 28 12.96 -18.88 -5.07
CA GLN A 28 11.68 -18.35 -5.50
C GLN A 28 10.59 -19.42 -5.46
N PHE A 29 9.43 -19.07 -4.92
CA PHE A 29 8.24 -19.88 -5.01
C PHE A 29 7.00 -19.04 -5.32
N VAL A 30 6.06 -19.63 -6.04
CA VAL A 30 4.82 -18.98 -6.43
C VAL A 30 3.80 -19.13 -5.32
N VAL A 31 3.29 -18.01 -4.82
CA VAL A 31 2.24 -17.96 -3.79
C VAL A 31 0.86 -17.95 -4.42
N HIS A 32 0.71 -17.25 -5.55
CA HIS A 32 -0.56 -17.14 -6.25
C HIS A 32 -0.33 -17.01 -7.75
N ARG A 33 -1.21 -17.67 -8.55
CA ARG A 33 -1.26 -17.54 -10.01
C ARG A 33 -2.62 -16.99 -10.41
N SER A 34 -2.61 -16.02 -11.32
CA SER A 34 -3.83 -15.35 -11.76
C SER A 34 -3.87 -15.20 -13.28
N PRO A 35 -5.06 -15.38 -13.92
CA PRO A 35 -5.28 -15.03 -15.31
C PRO A 35 -5.38 -13.49 -15.51
N GLN A 36 -5.52 -12.74 -14.44
CA GLN A 36 -5.69 -11.29 -14.42
C GLN A 36 -4.53 -10.61 -13.65
N PRO A 37 -4.28 -9.31 -13.87
CA PRO A 37 -3.23 -8.58 -13.17
C PRO A 37 -3.31 -8.70 -11.65
N LEU A 38 -2.14 -8.79 -11.03
CA LEU A 38 -1.92 -8.66 -9.60
C LEU A 38 -1.10 -7.39 -9.36
N MET A 39 -1.38 -6.64 -8.29
CA MET A 39 -0.71 -5.37 -8.04
C MET A 39 -0.51 -5.11 -6.54
N SER A 40 0.44 -4.23 -6.23
CA SER A 40 0.66 -3.65 -4.90
C SER A 40 0.71 -4.70 -3.77
N PRO A 41 1.59 -5.70 -3.85
CA PRO A 41 1.68 -6.69 -2.79
C PRO A 41 2.34 -6.10 -1.53
N ALA A 42 1.86 -6.51 -0.35
CA ALA A 42 2.39 -6.10 0.95
C ALA A 42 2.43 -7.27 1.93
N TRP A 43 3.49 -7.34 2.72
CA TRP A 43 3.67 -8.31 3.79
C TRP A 43 2.99 -7.89 5.09
N SER A 44 2.38 -8.85 5.80
CA SER A 44 2.17 -8.68 7.24
C SER A 44 3.52 -8.73 7.98
N PRO A 45 3.69 -7.99 9.10
CA PRO A 45 4.98 -7.91 9.80
C PRO A 45 5.47 -9.26 10.34
N ASP A 46 4.56 -10.19 10.63
CA ASP A 46 4.86 -11.56 11.05
C ASP A 46 5.16 -12.52 9.89
N GLY A 47 5.05 -12.06 8.64
CA GLY A 47 5.25 -12.86 7.45
C GLY A 47 4.16 -13.91 7.18
N SER A 48 3.07 -13.94 7.94
CA SER A 48 2.04 -14.97 7.82
C SER A 48 1.00 -14.68 6.73
N LYS A 49 0.90 -13.43 6.29
CA LYS A 49 -0.12 -12.96 5.33
C LYS A 49 0.46 -12.05 4.27
N LEU A 50 -0.20 -12.04 3.12
CA LEU A 50 0.00 -11.07 2.05
C LEU A 50 -1.29 -10.32 1.78
N ALA A 51 -1.20 -9.01 1.59
CA ALA A 51 -2.27 -8.21 1.00
C ALA A 51 -1.88 -7.83 -0.42
N TYR A 52 -2.81 -7.90 -1.36
CA TYR A 52 -2.57 -7.48 -2.75
C TYR A 52 -3.88 -7.14 -3.45
N VAL A 53 -3.76 -6.48 -4.60
CA VAL A 53 -4.88 -6.20 -5.49
C VAL A 53 -4.95 -7.25 -6.59
N THR A 54 -6.14 -7.80 -6.84
CA THR A 54 -6.43 -8.74 -7.93
C THR A 54 -7.58 -8.21 -8.80
N PHE A 55 -7.62 -8.67 -10.07
CA PHE A 55 -8.69 -8.35 -11.02
C PHE A 55 -9.48 -9.60 -11.44
N GLU A 56 -9.32 -10.73 -10.77
CA GLU A 56 -9.96 -12.00 -11.11
C GLU A 56 -11.49 -11.96 -11.10
N SER A 57 -12.10 -11.07 -10.32
CA SER A 57 -13.55 -10.86 -10.30
C SER A 57 -14.07 -9.92 -11.40
N GLY A 58 -13.23 -9.54 -12.39
CA GLY A 58 -13.56 -8.58 -13.45
C GLY A 58 -13.47 -7.10 -13.01
N ARG A 59 -13.10 -6.85 -11.76
CA ARG A 59 -12.82 -5.51 -11.21
C ARG A 59 -11.75 -5.59 -10.14
N SER A 60 -11.13 -4.47 -9.81
CA SER A 60 -10.12 -4.47 -8.76
C SER A 60 -10.72 -4.88 -7.41
N ALA A 61 -10.05 -5.78 -6.73
CA ALA A 61 -10.38 -6.20 -5.38
C ALA A 61 -9.11 -6.25 -4.53
N LEU A 62 -9.18 -5.70 -3.33
CA LEU A 62 -8.13 -5.84 -2.32
C LEU A 62 -8.41 -7.10 -1.52
N VAL A 63 -7.43 -7.97 -1.43
CA VAL A 63 -7.52 -9.25 -0.72
C VAL A 63 -6.39 -9.42 0.30
N ILE A 64 -6.61 -10.25 1.30
CA ILE A 64 -5.59 -10.78 2.21
C ILE A 64 -5.54 -12.29 2.03
N GLN A 65 -4.36 -12.82 1.76
CA GLN A 65 -4.09 -14.26 1.68
C GLN A 65 -3.29 -14.71 2.90
N THR A 66 -3.74 -15.78 3.55
CA THR A 66 -3.00 -16.46 4.61
C THR A 66 -2.09 -17.50 3.98
N LEU A 67 -0.78 -17.44 4.25
CA LEU A 67 0.20 -18.29 3.56
C LEU A 67 0.14 -19.75 4.01
N SER A 68 -0.16 -20.02 5.27
CA SER A 68 -0.15 -21.37 5.84
C SER A 68 -1.18 -22.33 5.21
N ASN A 69 -2.29 -21.79 4.71
CA ASN A 69 -3.40 -22.59 4.15
C ASN A 69 -3.92 -22.08 2.80
N GLY A 70 -3.33 -20.98 2.27
CA GLY A 70 -3.73 -20.36 1.01
C GLY A 70 -5.09 -19.64 1.04
N ALA A 71 -5.76 -19.55 2.20
CA ALA A 71 -7.07 -18.91 2.32
C ALA A 71 -7.01 -17.43 1.94
N VAL A 72 -7.90 -17.01 1.04
CA VAL A 72 -8.02 -15.63 0.55
C VAL A 72 -9.30 -15.00 1.11
N ARG A 73 -9.17 -13.83 1.74
CA ARG A 73 -10.27 -13.01 2.23
C ARG A 73 -10.32 -11.70 1.45
N GLN A 74 -11.46 -11.41 0.82
CA GLN A 74 -11.68 -10.11 0.20
C GLN A 74 -11.89 -9.03 1.29
N VAL A 75 -11.12 -7.96 1.21
CA VAL A 75 -11.19 -6.79 2.10
C VAL A 75 -12.11 -5.74 1.52
N ALA A 76 -11.91 -5.42 0.23
CA ALA A 76 -12.64 -4.37 -0.46
C ALA A 76 -12.74 -4.70 -1.96
N SER A 77 -13.87 -4.35 -2.56
CA SER A 77 -14.06 -4.41 -4.02
C SER A 77 -15.03 -3.30 -4.42
N PHE A 78 -14.49 -2.16 -4.81
CA PHE A 78 -15.27 -1.02 -5.30
C PHE A 78 -15.07 -0.85 -6.81
N PRO A 79 -16.04 -0.21 -7.53
CA PRO A 79 -16.01 -0.13 -9.00
C PRO A 79 -14.82 0.62 -9.60
N ARG A 80 -14.10 1.38 -8.79
CA ARG A 80 -12.93 2.15 -9.19
C ARG A 80 -11.67 1.59 -8.55
N HIS A 81 -10.70 2.43 -8.20
CA HIS A 81 -9.43 1.99 -7.64
C HIS A 81 -9.56 1.44 -6.21
N ASN A 82 -8.96 0.27 -6.00
CA ASN A 82 -8.66 -0.31 -4.71
C ASN A 82 -7.15 -0.59 -4.73
N GLY A 83 -6.39 -0.13 -3.75
CA GLY A 83 -4.95 -0.35 -3.87
C GLY A 83 -4.10 0.15 -2.73
N ALA A 84 -2.79 -0.01 -2.93
CA ALA A 84 -1.73 0.39 -2.02
C ALA A 84 -1.95 -0.10 -0.56
N PRO A 85 -2.13 -1.41 -0.31
CA PRO A 85 -2.26 -1.91 1.04
C PRO A 85 -0.94 -1.81 1.81
N ALA A 86 -1.03 -1.45 3.09
CA ALA A 86 0.09 -1.46 4.02
C ALA A 86 -0.36 -1.99 5.38
N PHE A 87 0.28 -3.05 5.88
CA PHE A 87 0.04 -3.54 7.23
C PHE A 87 0.70 -2.62 8.26
N SER A 88 0.02 -2.41 9.39
CA SER A 88 0.64 -1.72 10.53
C SER A 88 1.77 -2.54 11.11
N PRO A 89 2.81 -1.91 11.70
CA PRO A 89 3.94 -2.62 12.32
C PRO A 89 3.55 -3.64 13.39
N ASP A 90 2.47 -3.40 14.12
CA ASP A 90 1.90 -4.33 15.10
C ASP A 90 1.03 -5.45 14.48
N GLY A 91 0.80 -5.43 13.17
CA GLY A 91 -0.01 -6.40 12.43
C GLY A 91 -1.52 -6.31 12.69
N SER A 92 -1.98 -5.37 13.51
CA SER A 92 -3.39 -5.28 13.90
C SER A 92 -4.27 -4.60 12.85
N LYS A 93 -3.69 -3.81 11.93
CA LYS A 93 -4.43 -3.00 10.96
C LYS A 93 -3.88 -3.15 9.54
N LEU A 94 -4.72 -2.87 8.56
CA LEU A 94 -4.36 -2.70 7.16
C LEU A 94 -4.84 -1.33 6.68
N ALA A 95 -3.91 -0.46 6.24
CA ALA A 95 -4.23 0.78 5.54
C ALA A 95 -4.31 0.52 4.03
N PHE A 96 -5.17 1.25 3.33
CA PHE A 96 -5.33 1.14 1.87
C PHE A 96 -6.09 2.34 1.30
N ALA A 97 -5.96 2.54 -0.01
CA ALA A 97 -6.67 3.59 -0.75
C ALA A 97 -7.89 3.03 -1.49
N LEU A 98 -9.03 3.73 -1.40
CA LEU A 98 -10.25 3.41 -2.14
C LEU A 98 -10.85 4.66 -2.81
N SER A 99 -11.42 4.47 -4.01
CA SER A 99 -12.26 5.48 -4.66
C SER A 99 -13.74 5.09 -4.56
N LYS A 100 -14.42 5.54 -3.51
CA LYS A 100 -15.87 5.37 -3.35
C LYS A 100 -16.68 6.47 -4.05
N THR A 101 -16.22 7.72 -3.92
CA THR A 101 -16.99 8.93 -4.25
C THR A 101 -16.35 9.80 -5.34
N GLY A 102 -15.37 9.24 -6.06
CA GLY A 102 -14.68 9.95 -7.15
C GLY A 102 -13.21 10.20 -6.87
N SER A 103 -12.83 10.72 -5.70
CA SER A 103 -11.44 10.84 -5.27
C SER A 103 -10.97 9.60 -4.48
N LEU A 104 -9.67 9.38 -4.47
CA LEU A 104 -9.04 8.34 -3.65
C LEU A 104 -8.93 8.82 -2.21
N ASN A 105 -9.39 8.01 -1.28
CA ASN A 105 -9.27 8.28 0.14
C ASN A 105 -8.68 7.09 0.88
N LEU A 106 -8.03 7.35 2.01
CA LEU A 106 -7.44 6.32 2.84
C LEU A 106 -8.48 5.73 3.80
N TYR A 107 -8.40 4.43 3.92
CA TYR A 107 -9.17 3.61 4.83
C TYR A 107 -8.24 2.73 5.67
N VAL A 108 -8.67 2.40 6.85
CA VAL A 108 -7.99 1.44 7.72
C VAL A 108 -8.97 0.37 8.14
N MET A 109 -8.57 -0.88 7.99
CA MET A 109 -9.29 -2.05 8.49
C MET A 109 -8.59 -2.59 9.73
N ASP A 110 -9.34 -2.87 10.76
CA ASP A 110 -8.90 -3.71 11.86
C ASP A 110 -8.92 -5.19 11.42
N ILE A 111 -7.78 -5.85 11.53
CA ILE A 111 -7.59 -7.23 11.01
C ILE A 111 -8.45 -8.24 11.78
N GLY A 112 -8.58 -8.06 13.09
CA GLY A 112 -9.31 -8.96 13.97
C GLY A 112 -10.82 -8.89 13.75
N SER A 113 -11.40 -7.70 13.79
CA SER A 113 -12.84 -7.49 13.65
C SER A 113 -13.30 -7.38 12.19
N GLY A 114 -12.42 -7.01 11.28
CA GLY A 114 -12.75 -6.70 9.89
C GLY A 114 -13.46 -5.35 9.69
N GLN A 115 -13.58 -4.54 10.74
CA GLN A 115 -14.19 -3.21 10.64
C GLN A 115 -13.31 -2.26 9.82
N ILE A 116 -13.92 -1.55 8.89
CA ILE A 116 -13.25 -0.59 8.01
C ILE A 116 -13.70 0.82 8.36
N ARG A 117 -12.73 1.71 8.56
CA ARG A 117 -12.96 3.13 8.82
C ARG A 117 -12.25 3.98 7.78
N GLN A 118 -12.91 5.06 7.35
CA GLN A 118 -12.31 6.10 6.54
C GLN A 118 -11.41 7.00 7.40
N VAL A 119 -10.20 7.30 6.92
CA VAL A 119 -9.20 8.12 7.63
C VAL A 119 -9.08 9.51 7.01
N THR A 120 -9.10 9.60 5.69
CA THR A 120 -9.12 10.89 4.98
C THR A 120 -10.45 11.07 4.26
N ASP A 121 -10.89 12.30 4.14
CA ASP A 121 -12.06 12.73 3.37
C ASP A 121 -11.69 13.87 2.42
N GLY A 122 -12.62 14.26 1.56
CA GLY A 122 -12.44 15.38 0.68
C GLY A 122 -12.32 15.02 -0.80
N ARG A 123 -11.93 16.03 -1.59
CA ARG A 123 -11.88 15.96 -3.06
C ARG A 123 -10.50 15.61 -3.59
N SER A 124 -9.50 15.62 -2.74
CA SER A 124 -8.11 15.32 -3.08
C SER A 124 -7.88 13.82 -3.19
N ASN A 125 -6.91 13.42 -4.00
CA ASN A 125 -6.47 12.04 -4.05
C ASN A 125 -5.44 11.79 -2.95
N ASN A 126 -5.70 10.79 -2.14
CA ASN A 126 -4.85 10.35 -1.04
C ASN A 126 -4.48 8.89 -1.30
N THR A 127 -3.19 8.61 -1.50
CA THR A 127 -2.66 7.33 -1.97
C THR A 127 -1.41 6.93 -1.21
N GLU A 128 -0.92 5.71 -1.46
CA GLU A 128 0.38 5.22 -1.01
C GLU A 128 0.60 5.39 0.51
N PRO A 129 -0.33 4.84 1.34
CA PRO A 129 -0.15 4.93 2.78
C PRO A 129 1.00 4.05 3.23
N THR A 130 1.86 4.59 4.09
CA THR A 130 2.85 3.86 4.88
C THR A 130 2.69 4.19 6.36
N TRP A 131 3.08 3.27 7.23
CA TRP A 131 2.91 3.43 8.66
C TRP A 131 4.14 4.01 9.34
N PHE A 132 3.91 4.89 10.31
CA PHE A 132 4.91 5.15 11.34
C PHE A 132 5.01 3.94 12.29
N PRO A 133 6.16 3.76 12.97
CA PRO A 133 6.39 2.62 13.86
C PRO A 133 5.38 2.51 15.02
N ASP A 134 4.68 3.59 15.32
CA ASP A 134 3.67 3.66 16.39
C ASP A 134 2.35 2.94 16.08
N SER A 135 2.17 2.44 14.85
CA SER A 135 0.91 1.81 14.38
C SER A 135 -0.34 2.69 14.56
N GLN A 136 -0.16 4.00 14.69
CA GLN A 136 -1.22 4.99 14.87
C GLN A 136 -1.20 6.09 13.84
N ASN A 137 -0.06 6.38 13.25
CA ASN A 137 0.11 7.43 12.27
C ASN A 137 0.45 6.83 10.90
N LEU A 138 -0.10 7.44 9.84
CA LEU A 138 0.23 7.16 8.44
C LEU A 138 0.96 8.36 7.84
N ALA A 139 1.98 8.07 7.01
CA ALA A 139 2.41 8.98 5.97
C ALA A 139 1.71 8.57 4.66
N PHE A 140 1.40 9.50 3.78
CA PHE A 140 0.71 9.23 2.53
C PHE A 140 0.90 10.37 1.52
N THR A 141 0.75 10.07 0.25
CA THR A 141 0.76 11.06 -0.83
C THR A 141 -0.61 11.71 -0.98
N SER A 142 -0.66 13.05 -1.06
CA SER A 142 -1.88 13.81 -1.34
C SER A 142 -1.63 14.96 -2.32
N ASP A 143 -2.59 15.19 -3.21
CA ASP A 143 -2.60 16.31 -4.17
C ASP A 143 -3.35 17.56 -3.64
N GLN A 144 -3.72 17.60 -2.37
CA GLN A 144 -4.53 18.70 -1.79
C GLN A 144 -3.85 20.08 -1.84
N ALA A 145 -2.51 20.13 -2.00
CA ALA A 145 -1.74 21.37 -2.21
C ALA A 145 -1.58 21.72 -3.71
N GLY A 146 -2.33 21.05 -4.62
CA GLY A 146 -2.26 21.22 -6.07
C GLY A 146 -1.21 20.34 -6.75
N ARG A 147 -0.23 19.83 -6.04
CA ARG A 147 0.77 18.85 -6.49
C ARG A 147 1.00 17.81 -5.40
N PRO A 148 1.40 16.57 -5.77
CA PRO A 148 1.68 15.50 -4.81
C PRO A 148 2.68 15.94 -3.74
N GLN A 149 2.31 15.76 -2.48
CA GLN A 149 3.14 16.00 -1.31
C GLN A 149 2.86 14.91 -0.27
N VAL A 150 3.80 14.67 0.63
CA VAL A 150 3.61 13.72 1.72
C VAL A 150 2.96 14.41 2.92
N TYR A 151 1.92 13.76 3.42
CA TYR A 151 1.15 14.18 4.60
C TYR A 151 1.18 13.11 5.67
N LYS A 152 0.99 13.53 6.90
CA LYS A 152 0.82 12.66 8.08
C LYS A 152 -0.60 12.80 8.62
N VAL A 153 -1.19 11.69 9.03
CA VAL A 153 -2.50 11.68 9.71
C VAL A 153 -2.53 10.60 10.79
N ASN A 154 -3.21 10.89 11.92
CA ASN A 154 -3.51 9.85 12.90
C ASN A 154 -4.72 9.05 12.44
N VAL A 155 -4.62 7.72 12.47
CA VAL A 155 -5.72 6.84 12.02
C VAL A 155 -6.95 6.92 12.94
N ASN A 156 -6.85 7.47 14.13
CA ASN A 156 -7.98 7.65 15.04
C ASN A 156 -8.72 8.98 14.84
N GLY A 157 -8.22 9.84 13.96
CA GLY A 157 -8.82 11.13 13.60
C GLY A 157 -7.82 12.27 13.62
N GLY A 158 -8.28 13.44 13.18
CA GLY A 158 -7.48 14.65 13.04
C GLY A 158 -7.27 15.05 11.59
N ALA A 159 -6.93 16.31 11.37
CA ALA A 159 -6.65 16.83 10.03
C ALA A 159 -5.28 16.36 9.54
N PRO A 160 -5.14 15.98 8.25
CA PRO A 160 -3.86 15.70 7.65
C PRO A 160 -2.91 16.90 7.74
N GLN A 161 -1.66 16.64 8.06
CA GLN A 161 -0.60 17.64 8.15
C GLN A 161 0.45 17.36 7.09
N ARG A 162 0.78 18.37 6.26
CA ARG A 162 1.88 18.26 5.30
C ARG A 162 3.21 18.14 6.05
N ILE A 163 4.06 17.21 5.61
CA ILE A 163 5.37 16.95 6.23
C ILE A 163 6.54 17.09 5.26
N THR A 164 6.30 17.40 3.97
CA THR A 164 7.36 17.66 2.98
C THR A 164 7.25 19.08 2.45
N TRP A 165 8.39 19.80 2.36
CA TRP A 165 8.45 21.22 1.99
C TRP A 165 9.45 21.51 0.88
N GLU A 166 10.43 20.63 0.67
CA GLU A 166 11.42 20.75 -0.39
C GLU A 166 10.95 20.00 -1.64
N GLY A 167 11.46 20.42 -2.80
CA GLY A 167 11.04 19.86 -4.10
C GLY A 167 9.67 20.37 -4.58
N SER A 168 9.36 20.11 -5.83
CA SER A 168 8.08 20.50 -6.45
C SER A 168 6.99 19.47 -6.21
N GLN A 169 7.36 18.19 -6.04
CA GLN A 169 6.48 17.05 -5.75
C GLN A 169 7.23 16.07 -4.86
N ASN A 170 6.50 15.43 -3.95
CA ASN A 170 7.00 14.35 -3.11
C ASN A 170 5.92 13.28 -2.98
N GLN A 171 6.26 12.03 -3.22
CA GLN A 171 5.31 10.92 -3.26
C GLN A 171 5.97 9.59 -2.90
N ASP A 172 5.15 8.56 -2.69
CA ASP A 172 5.59 7.18 -2.46
C ASP A 172 6.63 7.11 -1.32
N ALA A 173 6.24 7.68 -0.17
CA ALA A 173 7.10 7.70 1.00
C ALA A 173 7.10 6.37 1.74
N ASP A 174 8.25 5.97 2.24
CA ASP A 174 8.41 4.87 3.18
C ASP A 174 9.14 5.33 4.43
N VAL A 175 8.60 4.98 5.61
CA VAL A 175 9.12 5.40 6.91
C VAL A 175 10.01 4.31 7.48
N SER A 176 11.20 4.70 7.96
CA SER A 176 12.11 3.75 8.60
C SER A 176 11.48 3.10 9.83
N SER A 177 11.89 1.86 10.12
CA SER A 177 11.34 1.07 11.23
C SER A 177 11.56 1.69 12.61
N ASP A 178 12.56 2.58 12.74
CA ASP A 178 12.83 3.35 13.96
C ASP A 178 12.16 4.74 13.96
N GLY A 179 11.49 5.09 12.87
CA GLY A 179 10.75 6.36 12.70
C GLY A 179 11.62 7.60 12.58
N LYS A 180 12.94 7.45 12.41
CA LYS A 180 13.87 8.58 12.40
C LYS A 180 13.98 9.28 11.06
N PHE A 181 13.66 8.58 9.96
CA PHE A 181 13.68 9.15 8.63
C PHE A 181 12.62 8.50 7.74
N MET A 182 12.34 9.17 6.66
CA MET A 182 11.59 8.60 5.53
C MET A 182 12.37 8.76 4.24
N VAL A 183 12.15 7.85 3.30
CA VAL A 183 12.60 7.95 1.92
C VAL A 183 11.38 8.15 1.01
N MET A 184 11.54 8.87 -0.09
CA MET A 184 10.44 9.19 -1.00
C MET A 184 10.95 9.48 -2.40
N VAL A 185 10.07 9.44 -3.37
CA VAL A 185 10.33 9.98 -4.71
C VAL A 185 10.08 11.49 -4.66
N SER A 186 11.13 12.28 -4.87
CA SER A 186 11.05 13.73 -4.93
C SER A 186 11.34 14.23 -6.34
N SER A 187 10.69 15.32 -6.74
CA SER A 187 10.93 15.97 -8.02
C SER A 187 11.45 17.39 -7.80
N ALA A 188 12.58 17.72 -8.44
CA ALA A 188 13.15 19.06 -8.47
C ALA A 188 13.64 19.37 -9.90
N ASN A 189 13.36 20.58 -10.40
CA ASN A 189 13.79 21.01 -11.74
C ASN A 189 13.41 20.05 -12.88
N GLY A 190 12.24 19.40 -12.76
CA GLY A 190 11.75 18.43 -13.75
C GLY A 190 12.41 17.04 -13.71
N GLN A 191 13.29 16.78 -12.75
CA GLN A 191 13.93 15.48 -12.54
C GLN A 191 13.44 14.82 -11.27
N GLN A 192 13.24 13.50 -11.34
CA GLN A 192 12.90 12.68 -10.17
C GLN A 192 14.15 12.05 -9.57
N HIS A 193 14.18 11.95 -8.27
CA HIS A 193 15.24 11.30 -7.50
C HIS A 193 14.68 10.74 -6.19
N ILE A 194 15.42 9.83 -5.58
CA ILE A 194 15.11 9.39 -4.23
C ILE A 194 15.65 10.42 -3.24
N ALA A 195 14.78 10.93 -2.38
CA ALA A 195 15.14 11.84 -1.30
C ALA A 195 14.98 11.14 0.04
N LYS A 196 15.83 11.55 1.01
CA LYS A 196 15.74 11.18 2.41
C LYS A 196 15.39 12.43 3.22
N GLN A 197 14.49 12.30 4.17
CA GLN A 197 14.13 13.35 5.13
C GLN A 197 14.15 12.75 6.54
N ASP A 198 14.85 13.45 7.46
CA ASP A 198 14.92 13.12 8.89
C ASP A 198 13.74 13.69 9.66
#